data_989d588a208ede8fea1899094e84c977
#
_entry.id   989d588a208ede8fea1899094e84c977
#
_cell.length_a   1.000
_cell.length_b   1.000
_cell.length_c   1.000
_cell.angle_alpha   90.00
_cell.angle_beta   90.00
_cell.angle_gamma   90.00
#
_symmetry.space_group_name_H-M   'P 1'
#
loop_
_entity.id
_entity.type
_entity.pdbx_description
1 polymer ?
#
loop_
_entity_poly.entity_id
_entity_poly.type
_entity_poly.pdbx_seq_one_letter_code
_entity_poly.pdbx_strand_id
1 'polypeptide(L)'
;MNRAMKSPKWDFEGEVLVRTCRVGPLDNAAYVMACPETGAAVLIDAADEAERLIEAIGDLNLVAVLETHGHADHWQALGAVRETFGTAWVGAHPADLAMFPPPPPGHHFHHGEEIAFGNSRLRVLHTPGHTPGSVCFLGPDVVFTGDTLFPGGPGATRPPLGDFPTILSSIRNELMGLDSATIVYPGHGDPTTIGAEVATFEEWERRGGVARPS
;
A
#
# COMPACT_ATOMS: atom_id res chain seq x y z
N MET A 1 1.30 9.23 37.23
CA MET A 1 2.53 9.56 36.49
C MET A 1 2.21 9.40 35.01
N ASN A 2 1.89 10.50 34.31
CA ASN A 2 1.62 10.51 32.89
C ASN A 2 2.96 10.31 32.15
N ARG A 3 3.17 9.11 31.65
CA ARG A 3 4.23 8.87 30.66
C ARG A 3 3.68 9.44 29.35
N ALA A 4 4.06 10.69 29.03
CA ALA A 4 3.80 11.23 27.69
C ALA A 4 4.42 10.25 26.69
N MET A 5 3.58 9.45 26.05
CA MET A 5 4.02 8.63 24.93
C MET A 5 4.50 9.62 23.87
N LYS A 6 5.78 9.57 23.55
CA LYS A 6 6.30 10.30 22.40
C LYS A 6 5.57 9.77 21.19
N SER A 7 4.88 10.64 20.47
CA SER A 7 4.28 10.27 19.19
C SER A 7 5.34 9.53 18.34
N PRO A 8 5.02 8.39 17.76
CA PRO A 8 5.96 7.67 16.93
C PRO A 8 6.49 8.58 15.82
N LYS A 9 7.78 8.40 15.48
CA LYS A 9 8.47 9.23 14.47
C LYS A 9 7.85 9.00 13.08
N TRP A 10 7.82 10.04 12.27
CA TRP A 10 7.49 9.95 10.85
C TRP A 10 8.73 9.53 10.05
N ASP A 11 8.55 8.69 9.03
CA ASP A 11 9.61 8.26 8.11
C ASP A 11 9.74 9.22 6.93
N PHE A 12 8.62 9.86 6.56
CA PHE A 12 8.58 10.92 5.55
C PHE A 12 7.76 12.11 6.08
N GLU A 13 8.27 13.32 5.86
CA GLU A 13 7.61 14.58 6.22
C GLU A 13 7.67 15.54 5.03
N GLY A 14 6.53 15.77 4.40
CA GLY A 14 6.34 16.64 3.23
C GLY A 14 4.92 17.19 3.21
N GLU A 15 4.29 17.24 2.03
CA GLU A 15 2.86 17.57 1.89
C GLU A 15 1.97 16.54 2.58
N VAL A 16 2.52 15.40 2.90
CA VAL A 16 1.93 14.32 3.70
C VAL A 16 2.95 13.80 4.69
N LEU A 17 2.48 13.16 5.74
CA LEU A 17 3.32 12.45 6.71
C LEU A 17 3.14 10.96 6.49
N VAL A 18 4.23 10.18 6.46
CA VAL A 18 4.19 8.72 6.32
C VAL A 18 4.94 8.08 7.48
N ARG A 19 4.33 7.04 8.06
CA ARG A 19 4.91 6.17 9.07
C ARG A 19 4.76 4.73 8.64
N THR A 20 5.87 3.99 8.64
CA THR A 20 5.91 2.56 8.35
C THR A 20 5.75 1.74 9.62
N CYS A 21 4.87 0.75 9.59
CA CYS A 21 4.74 -0.27 10.62
C CYS A 21 5.15 -1.62 10.03
N ARG A 22 6.27 -2.17 10.49
CA ARG A 22 6.67 -3.52 10.12
C ARG A 22 5.96 -4.50 11.02
N VAL A 23 5.20 -5.44 10.46
CA VAL A 23 4.33 -6.36 11.20
C VAL A 23 4.38 -7.77 10.60
N GLY A 24 4.06 -8.74 11.43
CA GLY A 24 3.93 -10.13 11.02
C GLY A 24 5.24 -10.83 10.66
N PRO A 25 5.19 -12.16 10.48
CA PRO A 25 6.38 -12.98 10.23
C PRO A 25 6.94 -12.84 8.81
N LEU A 26 6.19 -12.23 7.89
CA LEU A 26 6.61 -11.98 6.50
C LEU A 26 7.19 -10.58 6.29
N ASP A 27 7.44 -9.82 7.39
CA ASP A 27 7.92 -8.44 7.36
C ASP A 27 7.01 -7.53 6.50
N ASN A 28 5.69 -7.69 6.66
CA ASN A 28 4.71 -6.85 5.98
C ASN A 28 4.87 -5.39 6.39
N ALA A 29 4.71 -4.50 5.46
CA ALA A 29 4.72 -3.07 5.68
C ALA A 29 3.31 -2.49 5.59
N ALA A 30 2.74 -2.13 6.74
CA ALA A 30 1.56 -1.29 6.84
C ALA A 30 1.98 0.17 6.95
N TYR A 31 1.20 1.09 6.37
CA TYR A 31 1.56 2.50 6.35
C TYR A 31 0.45 3.39 6.91
N VAL A 32 0.78 4.22 7.89
CA VAL A 32 -0.08 5.32 8.32
C VAL A 32 0.32 6.57 7.54
N MET A 33 -0.58 7.07 6.70
CA MET A 33 -0.39 8.33 6.01
C MET A 33 -1.33 9.39 6.56
N ALA A 34 -0.81 10.57 6.91
CA ALA A 34 -1.59 11.61 7.56
C ALA A 34 -1.45 12.98 6.87
N CYS A 35 -2.52 13.74 6.92
CA CYS A 35 -2.52 15.16 6.58
C CYS A 35 -1.87 15.96 7.72
N PRO A 36 -0.76 16.68 7.48
CA PRO A 36 -0.05 17.40 8.53
C PRO A 36 -0.88 18.51 9.18
N GLU A 37 -1.82 19.11 8.45
CA GLU A 37 -2.62 20.23 8.91
C GLU A 37 -3.83 19.81 9.76
N THR A 38 -4.46 18.67 9.42
CA THR A 38 -5.74 18.28 10.02
C THR A 38 -5.64 17.06 10.92
N GLY A 39 -4.56 16.27 10.82
CA GLY A 39 -4.44 14.99 11.49
C GLY A 39 -5.38 13.89 10.94
N ALA A 40 -6.11 14.16 9.86
CA ALA A 40 -6.86 13.13 9.16
C ALA A 40 -5.87 12.12 8.54
N ALA A 41 -6.15 10.84 8.69
CA ALA A 41 -5.21 9.79 8.29
C ALA A 41 -5.91 8.63 7.59
N VAL A 42 -5.13 7.91 6.80
CA VAL A 42 -5.49 6.62 6.23
C VAL A 42 -4.47 5.57 6.66
N LEU A 43 -4.92 4.33 6.83
CA LEU A 43 -4.07 3.16 6.98
C LEU A 43 -4.04 2.43 5.64
N ILE A 44 -2.86 2.14 5.12
CA ILE A 44 -2.65 1.33 3.93
C ILE A 44 -2.17 -0.05 4.40
N ASP A 45 -2.93 -1.07 4.07
CA ASP A 45 -2.84 -2.47 4.48
C ASP A 45 -2.93 -2.68 6.01
N ALA A 46 -4.06 -3.21 6.46
CA ALA A 46 -4.22 -3.65 7.85
C ALA A 46 -3.62 -5.05 8.05
N ALA A 47 -2.31 -5.17 7.82
CA ALA A 47 -1.60 -6.44 7.60
C ALA A 47 -1.66 -7.39 8.79
N ASP A 48 -1.00 -7.08 9.89
CA ASP A 48 -0.92 -7.96 11.08
C ASP A 48 -0.69 -7.12 12.36
N GLU A 49 -0.58 -7.76 13.53
CA GLU A 49 -0.24 -7.15 14.83
C GLU A 49 -1.06 -5.87 15.11
N ALA A 50 -2.39 -6.01 15.15
CA ALA A 50 -3.35 -4.90 15.24
C ALA A 50 -3.00 -3.85 16.31
N GLU A 51 -2.50 -4.26 17.48
CA GLU A 51 -2.11 -3.36 18.57
C GLU A 51 -1.00 -2.38 18.12
N ARG A 52 -0.05 -2.85 17.31
CA ARG A 52 1.01 -2.00 16.77
C ARG A 52 0.48 -1.00 15.76
N LEU A 53 -0.47 -1.42 14.91
CA LEU A 53 -1.13 -0.51 13.97
C LEU A 53 -1.95 0.54 14.71
N ILE A 54 -2.72 0.13 15.72
CA ILE A 54 -3.51 1.04 16.57
C ILE A 54 -2.59 2.05 17.29
N GLU A 55 -1.46 1.58 17.85
CA GLU A 55 -0.47 2.47 18.49
C GLU A 55 0.15 3.45 17.45
N ALA A 56 0.42 2.98 16.25
CA ALA A 56 0.99 3.81 15.19
C ALA A 56 0.01 4.87 14.69
N ILE A 57 -1.28 4.58 14.65
CA ILE A 57 -2.34 5.55 14.32
C ILE A 57 -2.46 6.55 15.48
N GLY A 58 -2.47 6.08 16.74
CA GLY A 58 -2.53 6.91 17.93
C GLY A 58 -3.75 7.84 17.94
N ASP A 59 -3.52 9.14 18.16
CA ASP A 59 -4.56 10.17 18.25
C ASP A 59 -4.99 10.74 16.89
N LEU A 60 -4.50 10.21 15.78
CA LEU A 60 -4.90 10.64 14.43
C LEU A 60 -6.37 10.29 14.16
N ASN A 61 -7.02 11.11 13.35
CA ASN A 61 -8.38 10.82 12.87
C ASN A 61 -8.32 9.86 11.69
N LEU A 62 -8.35 8.54 11.94
CA LEU A 62 -8.39 7.54 10.89
C LEU A 62 -9.71 7.61 10.14
N VAL A 63 -9.67 8.00 8.87
CA VAL A 63 -10.86 8.13 8.02
C VAL A 63 -11.09 6.91 7.13
N ALA A 64 -10.02 6.18 6.78
CA ALA A 64 -10.12 5.01 5.93
C ALA A 64 -9.02 3.98 6.18
N VAL A 65 -9.31 2.72 5.85
CA VAL A 65 -8.34 1.64 5.63
C VAL A 65 -8.36 1.29 4.15
N LEU A 66 -7.21 1.33 3.52
CA LEU A 66 -7.03 1.15 2.08
C LEU A 66 -6.22 -0.13 1.84
N GLU A 67 -6.87 -1.18 1.34
CA GLU A 67 -6.21 -2.45 1.07
C GLU A 67 -5.64 -2.45 -0.35
N THR A 68 -4.34 -2.74 -0.49
CA THR A 68 -3.67 -2.76 -1.81
C THR A 68 -4.11 -3.95 -2.64
N HIS A 69 -4.37 -5.09 -2.00
CA HIS A 69 -4.85 -6.32 -2.65
C HIS A 69 -5.43 -7.32 -1.64
N GLY A 70 -5.93 -8.46 -2.11
CA GLY A 70 -6.71 -9.39 -1.31
C GLY A 70 -5.94 -10.50 -0.58
N HIS A 71 -4.59 -10.58 -0.64
CA HIS A 71 -3.86 -11.61 0.09
C HIS A 71 -3.97 -11.44 1.61
N ALA A 72 -4.11 -12.57 2.32
CA ALA A 72 -4.45 -12.58 3.73
C ALA A 72 -3.46 -11.84 4.62
N ASP A 73 -2.19 -11.89 4.31
CA ASP A 73 -1.13 -11.23 5.06
C ASP A 73 -1.17 -9.69 4.97
N HIS A 74 -2.02 -9.12 4.10
CA HIS A 74 -2.24 -7.67 4.01
C HIS A 74 -3.45 -7.16 4.81
N TRP A 75 -4.35 -8.06 5.29
CA TRP A 75 -5.58 -7.65 5.98
C TRP A 75 -5.88 -8.42 7.29
N GLN A 76 -4.96 -9.22 7.83
CA GLN A 76 -5.22 -10.03 9.04
C GLN A 76 -5.66 -9.21 10.25
N ALA A 77 -5.14 -7.99 10.40
CA ALA A 77 -5.51 -7.05 11.48
C ALA A 77 -6.80 -6.26 11.20
N LEU A 78 -7.37 -6.34 10.00
CA LEU A 78 -8.50 -5.51 9.56
C LEU A 78 -9.70 -5.58 10.50
N GLY A 79 -10.01 -6.77 11.03
CA GLY A 79 -11.12 -6.96 11.98
C GLY A 79 -10.97 -6.11 13.24
N ALA A 80 -9.80 -6.17 13.88
CA ALA A 80 -9.51 -5.41 15.10
C ALA A 80 -9.37 -3.90 14.85
N VAL A 81 -8.82 -3.51 13.70
CA VAL A 81 -8.76 -2.09 13.29
C VAL A 81 -10.18 -1.54 13.08
N ARG A 82 -11.07 -2.28 12.41
CA ARG A 82 -12.50 -1.91 12.27
C ARG A 82 -13.22 -1.77 13.61
N GLU A 83 -12.94 -2.66 14.55
CA GLU A 83 -13.55 -2.59 15.88
C GLU A 83 -13.10 -1.34 16.63
N THR A 84 -11.83 -0.99 16.54
CA THR A 84 -11.24 0.17 17.23
C THR A 84 -11.64 1.51 16.59
N PHE A 85 -11.61 1.57 15.26
CA PHE A 85 -11.87 2.80 14.48
C PHE A 85 -13.14 2.66 13.63
N GLY A 86 -14.25 2.34 14.27
CA GLY A 86 -15.54 1.99 13.64
C GLY A 86 -16.14 3.04 12.70
N THR A 87 -15.62 4.26 12.67
CA THR A 87 -16.02 5.32 11.72
C THR A 87 -15.21 5.32 10.43
N ALA A 88 -14.07 4.63 10.40
CA ALA A 88 -13.24 4.51 9.20
C ALA A 88 -13.90 3.55 8.20
N TRP A 89 -14.02 4.01 6.95
CA TRP A 89 -14.45 3.10 5.88
C TRP A 89 -13.29 2.24 5.38
N VAL A 90 -13.59 1.10 4.77
CA VAL A 90 -12.59 0.18 4.22
C VAL A 90 -12.82 -0.01 2.74
N GLY A 91 -11.75 0.14 1.97
CA GLY A 91 -11.78 0.00 0.52
C GLY A 91 -10.84 -1.06 -0.01
N ALA A 92 -11.25 -1.71 -1.10
CA ALA A 92 -10.45 -2.60 -1.92
C ALA A 92 -10.96 -2.60 -3.36
N HIS A 93 -10.16 -3.12 -4.29
CA HIS A 93 -10.62 -3.27 -5.67
C HIS A 93 -11.63 -4.43 -5.81
N PRO A 94 -12.72 -4.28 -6.60
CA PRO A 94 -13.77 -5.29 -6.73
C PRO A 94 -13.29 -6.69 -7.10
N ALA A 95 -12.23 -6.80 -7.91
CA ALA A 95 -11.72 -8.07 -8.38
C ALA A 95 -11.13 -8.97 -7.26
N ASP A 96 -10.78 -8.38 -6.12
CA ASP A 96 -10.19 -9.10 -4.98
C ASP A 96 -11.18 -9.30 -3.81
N LEU A 97 -12.41 -8.78 -3.86
CA LEU A 97 -13.34 -8.83 -2.73
C LEU A 97 -13.63 -10.24 -2.22
N ALA A 98 -13.60 -11.23 -3.09
CA ALA A 98 -13.81 -12.64 -2.70
C ALA A 98 -12.67 -13.21 -1.83
N MET A 99 -11.53 -12.52 -1.75
CA MET A 99 -10.36 -12.93 -0.96
C MET A 99 -10.44 -12.41 0.49
N PHE A 100 -11.35 -11.48 0.78
CA PHE A 100 -11.53 -10.92 2.12
C PHE A 100 -12.55 -11.71 2.94
N PRO A 101 -12.40 -11.74 4.28
CA PRO A 101 -13.42 -12.32 5.17
C PRO A 101 -14.68 -11.44 5.19
N PRO A 102 -15.84 -12.02 5.49
CA PRO A 102 -17.06 -11.25 5.64
C PRO A 102 -17.07 -10.41 6.95
N PRO A 103 -17.57 -9.16 6.95
CA PRO A 103 -17.97 -8.43 5.75
C PRO A 103 -16.75 -7.92 4.95
N PRO A 104 -16.76 -8.07 3.63
CA PRO A 104 -15.67 -7.56 2.79
C PRO A 104 -15.61 -6.02 2.84
N PRO A 105 -14.52 -5.39 2.30
CA PRO A 105 -14.46 -3.95 2.10
C PRO A 105 -15.69 -3.41 1.38
N GLY A 106 -16.27 -2.33 1.91
CA GLY A 106 -17.53 -1.76 1.38
C GLY A 106 -17.31 -0.67 0.34
N HIS A 107 -16.14 -0.06 0.29
CA HIS A 107 -15.77 0.91 -0.75
C HIS A 107 -14.99 0.19 -1.86
N HIS A 108 -15.40 0.42 -3.12
CA HIS A 108 -14.84 -0.28 -4.26
C HIS A 108 -14.00 0.68 -5.10
N PHE A 109 -12.68 0.47 -5.09
CA PHE A 109 -11.75 1.31 -5.84
C PHE A 109 -11.91 1.20 -7.35
N HIS A 110 -11.71 2.34 -8.01
CA HIS A 110 -11.59 2.44 -9.46
C HIS A 110 -10.29 3.15 -9.84
N HIS A 111 -9.72 2.77 -10.98
CA HIS A 111 -8.53 3.44 -11.49
C HIS A 111 -8.77 4.95 -11.67
N GLY A 112 -7.84 5.77 -11.19
CA GLY A 112 -7.91 7.22 -11.25
C GLY A 112 -8.76 7.88 -10.17
N GLU A 113 -9.40 7.11 -9.29
CA GLU A 113 -10.15 7.63 -8.16
C GLU A 113 -9.25 8.43 -7.21
N GLU A 114 -9.74 9.58 -6.72
CA GLU A 114 -9.07 10.37 -5.69
C GLU A 114 -9.70 10.09 -4.32
N ILE A 115 -8.87 9.72 -3.35
CA ILE A 115 -9.23 9.51 -1.96
C ILE A 115 -8.74 10.71 -1.15
N ALA A 116 -9.67 11.51 -0.64
CA ALA A 116 -9.35 12.68 0.17
C ALA A 116 -9.35 12.35 1.68
N PHE A 117 -8.36 12.89 2.41
CA PHE A 117 -8.28 12.83 3.86
C PHE A 117 -7.70 14.17 4.40
N GLY A 118 -8.54 14.96 5.02
CA GLY A 118 -8.23 16.34 5.35
C GLY A 118 -7.97 17.16 4.08
N ASN A 119 -6.82 17.83 4.02
CA ASN A 119 -6.37 18.62 2.86
C ASN A 119 -5.49 17.80 1.91
N SER A 120 -5.21 16.55 2.25
CA SER A 120 -4.38 15.65 1.47
C SER A 120 -5.21 14.70 0.62
N ARG A 121 -4.60 14.10 -0.39
CA ARG A 121 -5.26 13.12 -1.28
C ARG A 121 -4.29 12.06 -1.78
N LEU A 122 -4.84 10.91 -2.12
CA LEU A 122 -4.20 9.82 -2.85
C LEU A 122 -4.99 9.55 -4.14
N ARG A 123 -4.29 9.13 -5.19
CA ARG A 123 -4.91 8.61 -6.40
C ARG A 123 -4.73 7.10 -6.49
N VAL A 124 -5.81 6.39 -6.79
CA VAL A 124 -5.80 4.94 -7.01
C VAL A 124 -5.28 4.63 -8.41
N LEU A 125 -4.26 3.77 -8.50
CA LEU A 125 -3.75 3.22 -9.74
C LEU A 125 -4.08 1.72 -9.75
N HIS A 126 -4.94 1.24 -10.64
CA HIS A 126 -5.20 -0.19 -10.79
C HIS A 126 -3.99 -0.84 -11.47
N THR A 127 -3.32 -1.74 -10.78
CA THR A 127 -2.06 -2.37 -11.19
C THR A 127 -2.16 -3.90 -11.08
N PRO A 128 -3.06 -4.55 -11.86
CA PRO A 128 -3.26 -5.99 -11.79
C PRO A 128 -1.99 -6.76 -12.19
N GLY A 129 -1.92 -8.01 -11.72
CA GLY A 129 -0.88 -8.96 -12.11
C GLY A 129 -0.29 -9.74 -10.95
N HIS A 130 -0.13 -9.14 -9.75
CA HIS A 130 0.11 -9.90 -8.52
C HIS A 130 -1.21 -10.57 -8.07
N THR A 131 -2.28 -9.79 -7.99
CA THR A 131 -3.67 -10.24 -8.00
C THR A 131 -4.46 -9.49 -9.06
N PRO A 132 -5.68 -9.95 -9.43
CA PRO A 132 -6.53 -9.22 -10.36
C PRO A 132 -6.97 -7.83 -9.86
N GLY A 133 -7.05 -7.66 -8.53
CA GLY A 133 -7.49 -6.42 -7.88
C GLY A 133 -6.36 -5.60 -7.27
N SER A 134 -5.09 -5.89 -7.55
CA SER A 134 -3.97 -5.10 -7.04
C SER A 134 -4.09 -3.63 -7.45
N VAL A 135 -3.88 -2.73 -6.48
CA VAL A 135 -3.83 -1.28 -6.68
C VAL A 135 -2.59 -0.68 -6.02
N CYS A 136 -2.10 0.40 -6.59
CA CYS A 136 -1.13 1.29 -5.95
C CYS A 136 -1.85 2.59 -5.53
N PHE A 137 -1.34 3.25 -4.49
CA PHE A 137 -1.84 4.55 -4.03
C PHE A 137 -0.76 5.60 -4.24
N LEU A 138 -1.01 6.54 -5.14
CA LEU A 138 -0.10 7.63 -5.47
C LEU A 138 -0.47 8.88 -4.68
N GLY A 139 0.47 9.37 -3.88
CA GLY A 139 0.41 10.65 -3.17
C GLY A 139 1.49 11.61 -3.66
N PRO A 140 1.57 12.82 -3.05
CA PRO A 140 2.69 13.73 -3.29
C PRO A 140 4.02 13.06 -2.91
N ASP A 141 4.95 12.98 -3.86
CA ASP A 141 6.31 12.43 -3.72
C ASP A 141 6.41 10.96 -3.27
N VAL A 142 5.29 10.26 -3.10
CA VAL A 142 5.25 8.87 -2.59
C VAL A 142 4.27 8.01 -3.40
N VAL A 143 4.58 6.71 -3.53
CA VAL A 143 3.64 5.71 -4.06
C VAL A 143 3.71 4.44 -3.22
N PHE A 144 2.55 3.96 -2.77
CA PHE A 144 2.42 2.70 -2.04
C PHE A 144 2.04 1.63 -3.05
N THR A 145 2.90 0.64 -3.23
CA THR A 145 2.79 -0.30 -4.36
C THR A 145 2.23 -1.67 -3.95
N GLY A 146 2.01 -1.90 -2.65
CA GLY A 146 1.71 -3.25 -2.19
C GLY A 146 2.71 -4.24 -2.82
N ASP A 147 2.21 -5.33 -3.36
CA ASP A 147 3.03 -6.36 -3.98
C ASP A 147 3.18 -6.22 -5.51
N THR A 148 3.02 -4.99 -6.02
CA THR A 148 3.23 -4.71 -7.45
C THR A 148 4.70 -4.48 -7.79
N LEU A 149 5.40 -3.58 -7.06
CA LEU A 149 6.79 -3.20 -7.32
C LEU A 149 7.59 -3.19 -6.03
N PHE A 150 8.73 -3.86 -6.02
CA PHE A 150 9.72 -3.95 -4.95
C PHE A 150 11.08 -3.42 -5.39
N PRO A 151 12.01 -3.17 -4.45
CA PRO A 151 13.40 -3.00 -4.80
C PRO A 151 13.91 -4.17 -5.65
N GLY A 152 14.32 -3.87 -6.89
CA GLY A 152 14.87 -4.85 -7.82
C GLY A 152 13.87 -5.53 -8.73
N GLY A 153 12.57 -5.17 -8.70
CA GLY A 153 11.63 -5.66 -9.71
C GLY A 153 10.18 -5.91 -9.26
N PRO A 154 9.40 -6.57 -10.13
CA PRO A 154 7.99 -6.86 -9.87
C PRO A 154 7.79 -7.89 -8.76
N GLY A 155 6.63 -7.82 -8.11
CA GLY A 155 6.19 -8.82 -7.16
C GLY A 155 5.96 -10.20 -7.79
N ALA A 156 5.89 -11.21 -6.94
CA ALA A 156 5.67 -12.59 -7.37
C ALA A 156 4.29 -12.73 -8.03
N THR A 157 4.23 -13.50 -9.11
CA THR A 157 2.98 -13.81 -9.79
C THR A 157 2.77 -15.33 -9.78
N ARG A 158 1.69 -15.79 -9.14
CA ARG A 158 1.38 -17.21 -9.00
C ARG A 158 -0.02 -17.51 -9.53
N PRO A 159 -0.16 -18.39 -10.54
CA PRO A 159 -1.48 -18.83 -10.97
C PRO A 159 -2.30 -19.45 -9.82
N PRO A 160 -3.64 -19.31 -9.79
CA PRO A 160 -4.46 -18.73 -10.88
C PRO A 160 -4.64 -17.20 -10.79
N LEU A 161 -4.19 -16.54 -9.74
CA LEU A 161 -4.44 -15.10 -9.49
C LEU A 161 -3.40 -14.22 -10.18
N GLY A 162 -2.13 -14.63 -10.17
CA GLY A 162 -1.03 -13.84 -10.69
C GLY A 162 -0.75 -14.09 -12.17
N ASP A 163 -0.39 -13.02 -12.90
CA ASP A 163 -0.01 -13.02 -14.31
C ASP A 163 1.18 -12.09 -14.56
N PHE A 164 2.32 -12.69 -14.96
CA PHE A 164 3.57 -11.94 -15.06
C PHE A 164 3.57 -10.89 -16.20
N PRO A 165 3.08 -11.17 -17.42
CA PRO A 165 2.94 -10.15 -18.45
C PRO A 165 2.07 -8.96 -18.02
N THR A 166 1.00 -9.24 -17.27
CA THR A 166 0.08 -8.21 -16.78
C THR A 166 0.75 -7.32 -15.75
N ILE A 167 1.49 -7.85 -14.77
CA ILE A 167 2.17 -7.01 -13.76
C ILE A 167 3.23 -6.12 -14.41
N LEU A 168 3.99 -6.61 -15.39
CA LEU A 168 4.94 -5.80 -16.14
C LEU A 168 4.24 -4.65 -16.89
N SER A 169 3.11 -4.95 -17.52
CA SER A 169 2.32 -3.93 -18.22
C SER A 169 1.80 -2.86 -17.25
N SER A 170 1.32 -3.28 -16.07
CA SER A 170 0.87 -2.37 -15.01
C SER A 170 1.98 -1.46 -14.53
N ILE A 171 3.15 -2.01 -14.20
CA ILE A 171 4.32 -1.24 -13.74
C ILE A 171 4.74 -0.23 -14.81
N ARG A 172 4.85 -0.68 -16.08
CA ARG A 172 5.24 0.21 -17.20
C ARG A 172 4.30 1.39 -17.34
N ASN A 173 3.00 1.12 -17.36
CA ASN A 173 2.00 2.11 -17.70
C ASN A 173 1.74 3.09 -16.55
N GLU A 174 1.77 2.60 -15.31
CA GLU A 174 1.32 3.36 -14.14
C GLU A 174 2.46 3.91 -13.28
N LEU A 175 3.64 3.26 -13.27
CA LEU A 175 4.69 3.61 -12.32
C LEU A 175 5.94 4.19 -13.00
N MET A 176 6.40 3.64 -14.13
CA MET A 176 7.68 4.02 -14.73
C MET A 176 7.68 5.43 -15.33
N GLY A 177 6.52 6.06 -15.49
CA GLY A 177 6.38 7.46 -15.92
C GLY A 177 6.30 8.48 -14.79
N LEU A 178 6.31 8.05 -13.52
CA LEU A 178 6.31 8.94 -12.36
C LEU A 178 7.67 9.64 -12.20
N ASP A 179 7.70 10.72 -11.38
CA ASP A 179 8.96 11.40 -11.07
C ASP A 179 9.98 10.41 -10.49
N SER A 180 11.21 10.48 -10.95
CA SER A 180 12.29 9.59 -10.52
C SER A 180 12.61 9.67 -9.02
N ALA A 181 12.31 10.80 -8.37
CA ALA A 181 12.47 11.00 -6.94
C ALA A 181 11.31 10.43 -6.11
N THR A 182 10.19 10.05 -6.75
CA THR A 182 9.03 9.45 -6.04
C THR A 182 9.49 8.23 -5.24
N ILE A 183 9.22 8.26 -3.93
CA ILE A 183 9.54 7.15 -3.02
C ILE A 183 8.51 6.04 -3.22
N VAL A 184 9.00 4.82 -3.40
CA VAL A 184 8.20 3.61 -3.53
C VAL A 184 8.16 2.90 -2.17
N TYR A 185 6.97 2.72 -1.62
CA TYR A 185 6.68 1.99 -0.39
C TYR A 185 6.02 0.65 -0.74
N PRO A 186 6.76 -0.47 -0.73
CA PRO A 186 6.24 -1.79 -1.11
C PRO A 186 5.50 -2.47 0.04
N GLY A 187 4.78 -3.57 -0.24
CA GLY A 187 4.08 -4.37 0.76
C GLY A 187 4.99 -5.12 1.73
N HIS A 188 6.25 -5.35 1.37
CA HIS A 188 7.28 -5.99 2.20
C HIS A 188 8.65 -5.35 1.93
N GLY A 189 9.56 -5.49 2.90
CA GLY A 189 10.95 -5.04 2.74
C GLY A 189 11.09 -3.51 2.67
N ASP A 190 12.27 -3.03 2.29
CA ASP A 190 12.63 -1.61 2.36
C ASP A 190 12.05 -0.77 1.21
N PRO A 191 11.88 0.55 1.40
CA PRO A 191 11.50 1.47 0.34
C PRO A 191 12.59 1.60 -0.73
N THR A 192 12.18 2.04 -1.93
CA THR A 192 13.07 2.42 -3.03
C THR A 192 12.58 3.71 -3.67
N THR A 193 13.05 4.04 -4.88
CA THR A 193 12.54 5.15 -5.69
C THR A 193 12.23 4.70 -7.11
N ILE A 194 11.33 5.39 -7.78
CA ILE A 194 11.04 5.11 -9.19
C ILE A 194 12.34 5.15 -10.03
N GLY A 195 13.19 6.14 -9.81
CA GLY A 195 14.45 6.27 -10.55
C GLY A 195 15.40 5.09 -10.35
N ALA A 196 15.46 4.51 -9.14
CA ALA A 196 16.26 3.32 -8.87
C ALA A 196 15.74 2.08 -9.61
N GLU A 197 14.42 1.98 -9.78
CA GLU A 197 13.79 0.80 -10.39
C GLU A 197 13.71 0.84 -11.92
N VAL A 198 13.80 2.01 -12.57
CA VAL A 198 13.71 2.14 -14.04
C VAL A 198 14.72 1.24 -14.75
N ALA A 199 16.01 1.29 -14.36
CA ALA A 199 17.04 0.50 -15.02
C ALA A 199 16.83 -1.01 -14.82
N THR A 200 16.40 -1.41 -13.63
CA THR A 200 16.07 -2.81 -13.30
C THR A 200 14.86 -3.28 -14.11
N PHE A 201 13.85 -2.43 -14.23
CA PHE A 201 12.64 -2.73 -14.98
C PHE A 201 12.91 -2.93 -16.48
N GLU A 202 13.73 -2.10 -17.10
CA GLU A 202 14.18 -2.26 -18.50
C GLU A 202 14.91 -3.61 -18.73
N GLU A 203 15.63 -4.09 -17.71
CA GLU A 203 16.26 -5.42 -17.79
C GLU A 203 15.22 -6.55 -17.77
N TRP A 204 14.17 -6.44 -16.90
CA TRP A 204 13.06 -7.38 -16.88
C TRP A 204 12.33 -7.44 -18.22
N GLU A 205 12.07 -6.30 -18.83
CA GLU A 205 11.44 -6.22 -20.16
C GLU A 205 12.28 -6.89 -21.24
N ARG A 206 13.60 -6.61 -21.28
CA ARG A 206 14.52 -7.21 -22.28
C ARG A 206 14.63 -8.73 -22.15
N ARG A 207 14.46 -9.27 -20.96
CA ARG A 207 14.49 -10.72 -20.70
C ARG A 207 13.16 -11.39 -21.05
N GLY A 208 12.18 -10.67 -21.59
CA GLY A 208 10.85 -11.20 -21.89
C GLY A 208 10.08 -11.66 -20.65
N GLY A 209 10.39 -11.09 -19.50
CA GLY A 209 9.69 -11.39 -18.26
C GLY A 209 10.01 -12.77 -17.66
N VAL A 210 11.14 -13.38 -17.97
CA VAL A 210 11.57 -14.61 -17.30
C VAL A 210 12.10 -14.27 -15.91
N ALA A 211 11.43 -14.78 -14.87
CA ALA A 211 11.85 -14.60 -13.47
C ALA A 211 13.32 -15.01 -13.28
N ARG A 212 14.08 -14.28 -12.46
CA ARG A 212 15.41 -14.74 -12.04
C ARG A 212 15.27 -16.09 -11.34
N PRO A 213 16.11 -17.08 -11.67
CA PRO A 213 16.20 -18.25 -10.80
C PRO A 213 16.68 -17.79 -9.41
N SER A 214 15.94 -18.21 -8.39
CA SER A 214 16.22 -18.00 -6.97
C SER A 214 17.56 -18.59 -6.56
#